data_18c8bb372c52b2ea1e3b5ec89c055029
#
_entry.id   18c8bb372c52b2ea1e3b5ec89c055029
#
_cell.length_a   1.000
_cell.length_b   1.000
_cell.length_c   1.000
_cell.angle_alpha   90.00
_cell.angle_beta   90.00
_cell.angle_gamma   90.00
#
_symmetry.space_group_name_H-M   'P 1'
#
loop_
_entity.id
_entity.type
_entity.pdbx_description
1 polymer ?
#
loop_
_entity_poly.entity_id
_entity_poly.type
_entity_poly.pdbx_seq_one_letter_code
_entity_poly.pdbx_strand_id
1 'polypeptide(L)'
;RAGSLLSEAGAQPGLLTQEQIDLLTLAQSEDLITDRHLSDLAELRDQVLDLLRPDNRPAAVRHQLDEEGVRLLDRLQTELASKVAATRFGRYDVLQRYRDAFDSSRDRVRRAVEAYSSIVGATCQQAASHHMSRLKSASADEAGTIRFNTVIIDEAARANPLDLFIPMSMAKRRIVLVGDHRQLPHLLDAAIEDDVVRAYGEEDRRQVYQQSLFERLWRQLKARETADGFSRVVMLDTQFRMHPTLGDFVSKNFYESVGLGKIESGRKAEDFVPTVPGFGAVACAWIDVPARLGREEKASSSRQRICEASRIAKEVRTLLSQLPPDMSVGVITFYAAQRDRIFEALCELGIAETGESGW
;
A
#
# COMPACT_ATOMS: atom_id res chain seq x y z
N ARG A 1 -24.34 -3.10 18.43
CA ARG A 1 -23.98 -4.07 17.36
C ARG A 1 -25.14 -4.98 16.97
N ALA A 2 -25.96 -5.50 17.93
CA ALA A 2 -27.16 -6.28 17.60
C ALA A 2 -28.14 -5.48 16.72
N GLY A 3 -28.34 -4.18 17.01
CA GLY A 3 -29.16 -3.29 16.17
C GLY A 3 -28.60 -3.06 14.77
N SER A 4 -27.27 -2.99 14.63
CA SER A 4 -26.62 -2.90 13.32
C SER A 4 -26.80 -4.19 12.51
N LEU A 5 -26.62 -5.35 13.14
CA LEU A 5 -26.84 -6.66 12.49
C LEU A 5 -28.28 -6.88 12.09
N LEU A 6 -29.26 -6.45 12.91
CA LEU A 6 -30.68 -6.51 12.57
C LEU A 6 -31.02 -5.57 11.40
N SER A 7 -30.41 -4.39 11.33
CA SER A 7 -30.56 -3.46 10.21
C SER A 7 -29.97 -4.03 8.91
N GLU A 8 -28.81 -4.66 8.99
CA GLU A 8 -28.15 -5.32 7.85
C GLU A 8 -28.92 -6.56 7.37
N ALA A 9 -29.47 -7.36 8.29
CA ALA A 9 -30.34 -8.49 7.96
C ALA A 9 -31.63 -8.06 7.24
N GLY A 10 -32.17 -6.88 7.60
CA GLY A 10 -33.32 -6.29 6.89
C GLY A 10 -32.94 -5.79 5.48
N ALA A 11 -31.70 -5.36 5.26
CA ALA A 11 -31.19 -4.89 3.98
C ALA A 11 -30.74 -6.03 3.04
N GLN A 12 -30.36 -7.20 3.60
CA GLN A 12 -29.94 -8.39 2.86
C GLN A 12 -30.71 -9.63 3.34
N PRO A 13 -31.88 -9.91 2.76
CA PRO A 13 -32.71 -11.08 3.13
C PRO A 13 -31.91 -12.38 2.92
N GLY A 14 -31.81 -13.20 3.97
CA GLY A 14 -31.08 -14.48 3.94
C GLY A 14 -29.71 -14.47 4.60
N LEU A 15 -29.23 -13.32 5.08
CA LEU A 15 -27.95 -13.22 5.84
C LEU A 15 -28.06 -13.91 7.22
N LEU A 16 -29.23 -13.82 7.88
CA LEU A 16 -29.51 -14.42 9.17
C LEU A 16 -30.79 -15.26 9.09
N THR A 17 -30.88 -16.35 9.84
CA THR A 17 -32.09 -17.13 10.00
C THR A 17 -33.11 -16.40 10.90
N GLN A 18 -34.40 -16.78 10.83
CA GLN A 18 -35.41 -16.19 11.68
C GLN A 18 -35.12 -16.39 13.18
N GLU A 19 -34.62 -17.57 13.56
CA GLU A 19 -34.18 -17.86 14.94
C GLU A 19 -33.03 -16.95 15.42
N GLN A 20 -32.11 -16.63 14.53
CA GLN A 20 -30.99 -15.71 14.82
C GLN A 20 -31.48 -14.26 14.96
N ILE A 21 -32.47 -13.85 14.16
CA ILE A 21 -33.11 -12.53 14.27
C ILE A 21 -33.88 -12.43 15.59
N ASP A 22 -34.61 -13.46 15.96
CA ASP A 22 -35.39 -13.53 17.22
C ASP A 22 -34.45 -13.48 18.43
N LEU A 23 -33.29 -14.18 18.40
CA LEU A 23 -32.28 -14.15 19.42
C LEU A 23 -31.62 -12.76 19.57
N LEU A 24 -31.33 -12.09 18.47
CA LEU A 24 -30.78 -10.73 18.47
C LEU A 24 -31.80 -9.69 18.97
N THR A 25 -33.10 -9.92 18.65
CA THR A 25 -34.20 -9.08 19.12
C THR A 25 -34.37 -9.25 20.63
N LEU A 26 -34.34 -10.50 21.12
CA LEU A 26 -34.38 -10.80 22.55
C LEU A 26 -33.16 -10.17 23.26
N ALA A 27 -31.99 -10.18 22.62
CA ALA A 27 -30.78 -9.54 23.17
C ALA A 27 -30.90 -8.01 23.23
N GLN A 28 -31.82 -7.38 22.51
CA GLN A 28 -32.10 -5.94 22.59
C GLN A 28 -33.27 -5.62 23.57
N SER A 29 -34.11 -6.60 23.87
CA SER A 29 -35.21 -6.42 24.81
C SER A 29 -34.67 -6.35 26.26
N GLU A 30 -35.48 -5.79 27.16
CA GLU A 30 -35.19 -5.78 28.61
C GLU A 30 -35.49 -7.12 29.31
N ASP A 31 -35.81 -8.17 28.56
CA ASP A 31 -36.19 -9.48 29.07
C ASP A 31 -35.01 -10.29 29.58
N LEU A 32 -35.26 -11.22 30.50
CA LEU A 32 -34.24 -12.07 31.11
C LEU A 32 -33.54 -12.97 30.08
N ILE A 33 -32.26 -12.76 29.88
CA ILE A 33 -31.41 -13.63 29.10
C ILE A 33 -30.98 -14.81 29.97
N THR A 34 -31.20 -16.02 29.47
CA THR A 34 -30.76 -17.28 30.11
C THR A 34 -29.38 -17.68 29.62
N ASP A 35 -28.70 -18.59 30.37
CA ASP A 35 -27.37 -19.12 29.98
C ASP A 35 -27.40 -19.77 28.58
N ARG A 36 -28.53 -20.37 28.19
CA ARG A 36 -28.75 -20.91 26.86
C ARG A 36 -28.70 -19.82 25.79
N HIS A 37 -29.38 -18.69 26.00
CA HIS A 37 -29.34 -17.56 25.08
C HIS A 37 -27.92 -16.95 24.96
N LEU A 38 -27.13 -16.96 26.02
CA LEU A 38 -25.74 -16.52 25.99
C LEU A 38 -24.85 -17.45 25.15
N SER A 39 -25.09 -18.76 25.25
CA SER A 39 -24.39 -19.76 24.42
C SER A 39 -24.75 -19.60 22.94
N ASP A 40 -26.04 -19.45 22.63
CA ASP A 40 -26.54 -19.27 21.26
C ASP A 40 -26.04 -17.94 20.65
N LEU A 41 -25.95 -16.87 21.45
CA LEU A 41 -25.34 -15.59 21.02
C LEU A 41 -23.84 -15.71 20.77
N ALA A 42 -23.13 -16.51 21.53
CA ALA A 42 -21.70 -16.77 21.32
C ALA A 42 -21.46 -17.54 20.02
N GLU A 43 -22.30 -18.55 19.75
CA GLU A 43 -22.25 -19.32 18.51
C GLU A 43 -22.57 -18.45 17.29
N LEU A 44 -23.62 -17.62 17.40
CA LEU A 44 -23.97 -16.64 16.34
C LEU A 44 -22.84 -15.65 16.08
N ARG A 45 -22.18 -15.16 17.13
CA ARG A 45 -21.00 -14.30 16.99
C ARG A 45 -19.89 -14.97 16.18
N ASP A 46 -19.61 -16.23 16.48
CA ASP A 46 -18.53 -16.96 15.81
C ASP A 46 -18.88 -17.26 14.34
N GLN A 47 -20.14 -17.57 14.06
CA GLN A 47 -20.64 -17.71 12.69
C GLN A 47 -20.53 -16.39 11.89
N VAL A 48 -20.93 -15.26 12.47
CA VAL A 48 -20.81 -13.94 11.81
C VAL A 48 -19.35 -13.55 11.61
N LEU A 49 -18.49 -13.86 12.57
CA LEU A 49 -17.05 -13.60 12.43
C LEU A 49 -16.41 -14.48 11.33
N ASP A 50 -16.89 -15.70 11.15
CA ASP A 50 -16.44 -16.57 10.06
C ASP A 50 -16.92 -16.09 8.69
N LEU A 51 -18.14 -15.57 8.58
CA LEU A 51 -18.67 -14.95 7.36
C LEU A 51 -17.93 -13.65 6.96
N LEU A 52 -17.44 -12.88 7.95
CA LEU A 52 -16.74 -11.62 7.74
C LEU A 52 -15.24 -11.80 7.48
N ARG A 53 -14.71 -13.04 7.49
CA ARG A 53 -13.32 -13.30 7.18
C ARG A 53 -13.06 -13.24 5.68
N PRO A 54 -12.08 -12.46 5.19
CA PRO A 54 -11.61 -12.63 3.83
C PRO A 54 -11.01 -14.04 3.67
N ASP A 55 -11.36 -14.74 2.57
CA ASP A 55 -11.06 -16.15 2.28
C ASP A 55 -9.57 -16.57 2.31
N ASN A 56 -8.65 -15.65 2.58
CA ASN A 56 -7.21 -15.84 2.45
C ASN A 56 -6.43 -15.82 3.78
N ARG A 57 -7.04 -16.02 4.93
CA ARG A 57 -6.26 -16.16 6.18
C ARG A 57 -5.85 -17.61 6.41
N PRO A 58 -4.53 -17.89 6.60
CA PRO A 58 -4.07 -19.25 6.90
C PRO A 58 -4.73 -19.80 8.15
N ALA A 59 -5.16 -21.07 8.10
CA ALA A 59 -5.81 -21.78 9.20
C ALA A 59 -5.00 -21.82 10.52
N ALA A 60 -3.70 -21.53 10.48
CA ALA A 60 -2.80 -21.49 11.63
C ALA A 60 -3.08 -20.36 12.65
N VAL A 61 -3.90 -19.36 12.29
CA VAL A 61 -4.24 -18.24 13.21
C VAL A 61 -5.36 -18.62 14.18
N ARG A 62 -5.99 -19.78 14.03
CA ARG A 62 -7.17 -20.19 14.81
C ARG A 62 -6.90 -20.62 16.27
N HIS A 63 -5.65 -20.88 16.70
CA HIS A 63 -5.44 -21.67 17.91
C HIS A 63 -4.42 -21.18 18.93
N GLN A 64 -4.02 -19.92 18.92
CA GLN A 64 -3.18 -19.40 20.01
C GLN A 64 -3.68 -18.03 20.46
N LEU A 65 -4.81 -18.01 21.16
CA LEU A 65 -4.99 -16.98 22.20
C LEU A 65 -3.95 -17.34 23.28
N ASP A 66 -3.08 -16.38 23.61
CA ASP A 66 -2.16 -16.54 24.72
C ASP A 66 -2.98 -16.83 25.99
N GLU A 67 -2.40 -17.58 26.93
CA GLU A 67 -3.09 -17.97 28.18
C GLU A 67 -3.66 -16.75 28.95
N GLU A 68 -3.04 -15.59 28.79
CA GLU A 68 -3.48 -14.32 29.41
C GLU A 68 -4.72 -13.77 28.71
N GLY A 69 -4.82 -13.89 27.38
CA GLY A 69 -6.01 -13.55 26.60
C GLY A 69 -7.19 -14.46 26.91
N VAL A 70 -6.96 -15.77 27.05
CA VAL A 70 -7.99 -16.75 27.46
C VAL A 70 -8.45 -16.46 28.88
N ARG A 71 -7.54 -16.23 29.83
CA ARG A 71 -7.89 -15.86 31.23
C ARG A 71 -8.62 -14.53 31.31
N LEU A 72 -8.32 -13.57 30.45
CA LEU A 72 -9.05 -12.31 30.36
C LEU A 72 -10.47 -12.52 29.86
N LEU A 73 -10.65 -13.32 28.81
CA LEU A 73 -11.96 -13.68 28.28
C LEU A 73 -12.80 -14.46 29.29
N ASP A 74 -12.21 -15.42 30.00
CA ASP A 74 -12.88 -16.18 31.07
C ASP A 74 -13.30 -15.29 32.25
N ARG A 75 -12.44 -14.34 32.66
CA ARG A 75 -12.81 -13.33 33.67
C ARG A 75 -13.93 -12.42 33.20
N LEU A 76 -13.87 -11.92 31.98
CA LEU A 76 -14.91 -11.10 31.39
C LEU A 76 -16.23 -11.87 31.27
N GLN A 77 -16.18 -13.14 30.87
CA GLN A 77 -17.34 -14.01 30.80
C GLN A 77 -17.95 -14.30 32.17
N THR A 78 -17.11 -14.55 33.18
CA THR A 78 -17.52 -14.78 34.58
C THR A 78 -18.08 -13.50 35.22
N GLU A 79 -17.43 -12.33 35.01
CA GLU A 79 -17.95 -11.05 35.49
C GLU A 79 -19.23 -10.62 34.77
N LEU A 80 -19.36 -10.91 33.46
CA LEU A 80 -20.61 -10.69 32.70
C LEU A 80 -21.74 -11.56 33.25
N ALA A 81 -21.51 -12.85 33.44
CA ALA A 81 -22.51 -13.79 33.97
C ALA A 81 -22.96 -13.39 35.39
N SER A 82 -22.02 -13.03 36.28
CA SER A 82 -22.36 -12.61 37.66
C SER A 82 -23.13 -11.28 37.75
N LYS A 83 -22.89 -10.35 36.84
CA LYS A 83 -23.55 -9.03 36.84
C LYS A 83 -24.86 -9.02 36.06
N VAL A 84 -25.01 -9.85 35.03
CA VAL A 84 -26.29 -10.05 34.33
C VAL A 84 -27.32 -10.68 35.26
N ALA A 85 -26.88 -11.54 36.18
CA ALA A 85 -27.75 -12.12 37.21
C ALA A 85 -28.26 -11.11 38.27
N ALA A 86 -27.63 -9.93 38.41
CA ALA A 86 -27.87 -9.04 39.52
C ALA A 86 -28.79 -7.82 39.26
N THR A 87 -28.95 -7.27 38.06
CA THR A 87 -29.81 -6.08 37.84
C THR A 87 -30.20 -5.79 36.39
N ARG A 88 -31.42 -5.24 36.17
CA ARG A 88 -31.93 -4.69 34.89
C ARG A 88 -31.06 -3.59 34.26
N PHE A 89 -30.29 -2.84 35.06
CA PHE A 89 -29.38 -1.79 34.60
C PHE A 89 -27.95 -2.29 34.27
N GLY A 90 -27.59 -3.50 34.67
CA GLY A 90 -26.24 -4.05 34.50
C GLY A 90 -25.81 -4.27 33.04
N ARG A 91 -26.76 -4.40 32.13
CA ARG A 91 -26.50 -4.65 30.71
C ARG A 91 -25.77 -3.49 30.02
N TYR A 92 -26.24 -2.27 30.22
CA TYR A 92 -25.68 -1.08 29.60
C TYR A 92 -24.31 -0.73 30.22
N ASP A 93 -24.21 -0.85 31.54
CA ASP A 93 -22.97 -0.61 32.27
C ASP A 93 -21.87 -1.62 31.90
N VAL A 94 -22.21 -2.89 31.72
CA VAL A 94 -21.28 -3.93 31.26
C VAL A 94 -20.80 -3.68 29.81
N LEU A 95 -21.70 -3.28 28.90
CA LEU A 95 -21.33 -2.93 27.53
C LEU A 95 -20.47 -1.65 27.48
N GLN A 96 -20.77 -0.67 28.30
CA GLN A 96 -19.96 0.55 28.47
C GLN A 96 -18.57 0.20 29.02
N ARG A 97 -18.48 -0.57 30.10
CA ARG A 97 -17.19 -1.02 30.66
C ARG A 97 -16.41 -1.90 29.72
N TYR A 98 -17.08 -2.72 28.90
CA TYR A 98 -16.44 -3.51 27.84
C TYR A 98 -15.86 -2.60 26.77
N ARG A 99 -16.61 -1.58 26.32
CA ARG A 99 -16.13 -0.57 25.38
C ARG A 99 -14.97 0.23 25.96
N ASP A 100 -15.10 0.69 27.22
CA ASP A 100 -14.07 1.48 27.91
C ASP A 100 -12.82 0.64 28.22
N ALA A 101 -12.97 -0.65 28.49
CA ALA A 101 -11.85 -1.60 28.60
C ALA A 101 -11.17 -1.85 27.27
N PHE A 102 -11.92 -1.90 26.15
CA PHE A 102 -11.35 -1.98 24.79
C PHE A 102 -10.64 -0.67 24.41
N ASP A 103 -11.23 0.47 24.71
CA ASP A 103 -10.63 1.79 24.44
C ASP A 103 -9.43 2.09 25.35
N SER A 104 -9.47 1.68 26.61
CA SER A 104 -8.34 1.81 27.56
C SER A 104 -7.22 0.78 27.32
N SER A 105 -7.50 -0.31 26.58
CA SER A 105 -6.54 -1.37 26.27
C SER A 105 -6.05 -1.37 24.82
N ARG A 106 -6.18 -0.25 24.11
CA ARG A 106 -5.66 -0.09 22.72
C ARG A 106 -4.22 -0.61 22.58
N ASP A 107 -3.39 -0.33 23.57
CA ASP A 107 -1.99 -0.80 23.59
C ASP A 107 -1.86 -2.32 23.78
N ARG A 108 -2.82 -2.98 24.45
CA ARG A 108 -2.82 -4.46 24.58
C ARG A 108 -3.31 -5.13 23.31
N VAL A 109 -4.40 -4.61 22.74
CA VAL A 109 -4.90 -5.07 21.42
C VAL A 109 -3.82 -4.88 20.36
N ARG A 110 -3.17 -3.73 20.34
CA ARG A 110 -2.07 -3.45 19.44
C ARG A 110 -0.92 -4.45 19.61
N ARG A 111 -0.45 -4.67 20.85
CA ARG A 111 0.61 -5.67 21.14
C ARG A 111 0.21 -7.08 20.73
N ALA A 112 -1.05 -7.46 20.93
CA ALA A 112 -1.53 -8.76 20.47
C ALA A 112 -1.51 -8.85 18.95
N VAL A 113 -2.03 -7.84 18.23
CA VAL A 113 -1.97 -7.78 16.76
C VAL A 113 -0.51 -7.83 16.27
N GLU A 114 0.37 -7.08 16.91
CA GLU A 114 1.80 -7.06 16.60
C GLU A 114 2.44 -8.44 16.82
N ALA A 115 2.13 -9.12 17.93
CA ALA A 115 2.65 -10.46 18.24
C ALA A 115 2.16 -11.56 17.28
N TYR A 116 0.95 -11.44 16.77
CA TYR A 116 0.35 -12.42 15.84
C TYR A 116 0.55 -12.06 14.37
N SER A 117 1.11 -10.89 14.06
CA SER A 117 1.38 -10.49 12.69
C SER A 117 2.55 -11.29 12.10
N SER A 118 2.28 -12.08 11.08
CA SER A 118 3.31 -12.81 10.32
C SER A 118 3.98 -11.95 9.25
N ILE A 119 3.36 -10.83 8.87
CA ILE A 119 3.85 -9.91 7.85
C ILE A 119 3.82 -8.50 8.43
N VAL A 120 4.92 -7.78 8.27
CA VAL A 120 5.08 -6.38 8.67
C VAL A 120 5.49 -5.56 7.46
N GLY A 121 4.77 -4.49 7.16
CA GLY A 121 5.09 -3.53 6.11
C GLY A 121 5.63 -2.23 6.69
N ALA A 122 6.73 -1.73 6.14
CA ALA A 122 7.34 -0.46 6.53
C ALA A 122 8.16 0.13 5.38
N THR A 123 8.42 1.44 5.39
CA THR A 123 9.49 2.01 4.56
C THR A 123 10.86 1.60 5.09
N CYS A 124 11.91 1.72 4.26
CA CYS A 124 13.28 1.39 4.70
C CYS A 124 13.66 2.15 5.98
N GLN A 125 13.39 3.45 6.05
CA GLN A 125 13.69 4.28 7.23
C GLN A 125 12.82 3.91 8.43
N GLN A 126 11.52 3.62 8.24
CA GLN A 126 10.63 3.18 9.30
C GLN A 126 11.05 1.84 9.89
N ALA A 127 11.72 0.98 9.11
CA ALA A 127 12.29 -0.27 9.61
C ALA A 127 13.33 -0.06 10.72
N ALA A 128 14.03 1.10 10.75
CA ALA A 128 14.95 1.49 11.82
C ALA A 128 14.28 2.23 12.98
N SER A 129 12.99 2.51 12.93
CA SER A 129 12.29 3.35 13.90
C SER A 129 12.11 2.69 15.27
N HIS A 130 11.90 3.51 16.31
CA HIS A 130 11.52 3.02 17.64
C HIS A 130 10.21 2.22 17.65
N HIS A 131 9.33 2.45 16.67
CA HIS A 131 8.10 1.68 16.54
C HIS A 131 8.40 0.24 16.13
N MET A 132 9.26 0.06 15.14
CA MET A 132 9.78 -1.24 14.75
C MET A 132 10.54 -1.89 15.93
N SER A 133 11.27 -1.11 16.74
CA SER A 133 11.97 -1.60 17.93
C SER A 133 11.04 -2.18 19.00
N ARG A 134 9.78 -1.72 19.08
CA ARG A 134 8.76 -2.31 19.98
C ARG A 134 8.17 -3.61 19.47
N LEU A 135 8.01 -3.76 18.16
CA LEU A 135 7.71 -5.05 17.55
C LEU A 135 8.82 -6.08 17.86
N LYS A 136 10.02 -5.59 18.16
CA LYS A 136 11.21 -6.36 18.50
C LYS A 136 11.07 -7.20 19.77
N SER A 137 10.44 -6.70 20.80
CA SER A 137 10.39 -7.40 22.08
C SER A 137 9.65 -8.74 22.05
N ALA A 138 8.80 -8.95 21.03
CA ALA A 138 8.07 -10.21 20.84
C ALA A 138 8.78 -11.23 19.93
N SER A 139 9.75 -10.79 19.11
CA SER A 139 10.41 -11.62 18.09
C SER A 139 11.94 -11.47 18.07
N ALA A 140 12.51 -10.85 19.10
CA ALA A 140 13.96 -10.64 19.19
C ALA A 140 14.71 -11.94 19.49
N ASP A 141 15.87 -12.11 18.86
CA ASP A 141 16.84 -13.11 19.28
C ASP A 141 17.50 -12.71 20.61
N GLU A 142 18.36 -13.58 21.17
CA GLU A 142 19.08 -13.33 22.44
C GLU A 142 19.90 -12.02 22.42
N ALA A 143 20.21 -11.50 21.25
CA ALA A 143 20.92 -10.23 21.06
C ALA A 143 19.98 -9.00 20.96
N GLY A 144 18.66 -9.18 21.10
CA GLY A 144 17.68 -8.10 21.03
C GLY A 144 17.47 -7.54 19.62
N THR A 145 17.91 -8.22 18.57
CA THR A 145 17.80 -7.79 17.17
C THR A 145 16.61 -8.46 16.50
N ILE A 146 15.70 -7.69 15.89
CA ILE A 146 14.64 -8.28 15.05
C ILE A 146 15.27 -8.93 13.84
N ARG A 147 14.80 -10.15 13.60
CA ARG A 147 15.13 -10.83 12.36
C ARG A 147 13.91 -11.54 11.80
N PHE A 148 13.57 -11.19 10.58
CA PHE A 148 12.54 -11.85 9.80
C PHE A 148 13.13 -13.03 9.02
N ASN A 149 12.40 -14.11 8.85
CA ASN A 149 12.85 -15.21 8.01
C ASN A 149 13.12 -14.79 6.58
N THR A 150 12.25 -13.93 6.05
CA THR A 150 12.35 -13.35 4.69
C THR A 150 12.08 -11.86 4.77
N VAL A 151 12.91 -11.08 4.11
CA VAL A 151 12.70 -9.65 3.87
C VAL A 151 12.50 -9.46 2.38
N ILE A 152 11.42 -8.79 2.02
CA ILE A 152 11.08 -8.43 0.63
C ILE A 152 11.16 -6.91 0.53
N ILE A 153 11.93 -6.41 -0.42
CA ILE A 153 12.09 -4.97 -0.65
C ILE A 153 11.60 -4.67 -2.05
N ASP A 154 10.51 -3.93 -2.12
CA ASP A 154 9.96 -3.44 -3.38
C ASP A 154 10.60 -2.11 -3.79
N GLU A 155 10.60 -1.78 -5.09
CA GLU A 155 11.26 -0.60 -5.66
C GLU A 155 12.75 -0.49 -5.29
N ALA A 156 13.44 -1.63 -5.12
CA ALA A 156 14.81 -1.70 -4.62
C ALA A 156 15.83 -0.99 -5.53
N ALA A 157 15.53 -0.82 -6.82
CA ALA A 157 16.41 -0.11 -7.76
C ALA A 157 16.43 1.41 -7.54
N ARG A 158 15.38 1.96 -6.90
CA ARG A 158 15.25 3.40 -6.61
C ARG A 158 15.70 3.80 -5.22
N ALA A 159 15.84 2.84 -4.33
CA ALA A 159 16.25 3.10 -2.94
C ALA A 159 17.74 3.42 -2.87
N ASN A 160 18.11 4.36 -1.99
CA ASN A 160 19.51 4.62 -1.67
C ASN A 160 20.15 3.33 -1.11
N PRO A 161 21.38 2.98 -1.51
CA PRO A 161 22.07 1.80 -1.00
C PRO A 161 22.12 1.71 0.54
N LEU A 162 22.32 2.82 1.23
CA LEU A 162 22.35 2.85 2.71
C LEU A 162 20.99 2.52 3.31
N ASP A 163 19.91 3.04 2.71
CA ASP A 163 18.55 2.73 3.14
C ASP A 163 18.19 1.25 2.92
N LEU A 164 18.71 0.64 1.85
CA LEU A 164 18.49 -0.79 1.58
C LEU A 164 19.15 -1.70 2.62
N PHE A 165 20.33 -1.33 3.15
CA PHE A 165 21.01 -2.13 4.16
C PHE A 165 20.20 -2.26 5.45
N ILE A 166 19.36 -1.29 5.79
CA ILE A 166 18.52 -1.34 6.98
C ILE A 166 17.62 -2.58 6.98
N PRO A 167 16.65 -2.73 6.04
CA PRO A 167 15.81 -3.93 6.01
C PRO A 167 16.59 -5.20 5.65
N MET A 168 17.63 -5.12 4.81
CA MET A 168 18.44 -6.30 4.46
C MET A 168 19.10 -6.92 5.69
N SER A 169 19.59 -6.10 6.65
CA SER A 169 20.21 -6.57 7.89
C SER A 169 19.25 -7.33 8.80
N MET A 170 17.94 -7.17 8.61
CA MET A 170 16.90 -7.83 9.39
C MET A 170 16.55 -9.24 8.88
N ALA A 171 17.11 -9.68 7.76
CA ALA A 171 16.83 -10.98 7.19
C ALA A 171 17.64 -12.10 7.88
N LYS A 172 16.97 -13.16 8.35
CA LYS A 172 17.64 -14.38 8.87
C LYS A 172 18.09 -15.33 7.76
N ARG A 173 17.27 -15.50 6.74
CA ARG A 173 17.44 -16.58 5.76
C ARG A 173 17.38 -16.11 4.32
N ARG A 174 16.48 -15.17 3.99
CA ARG A 174 16.20 -14.81 2.61
C ARG A 174 15.97 -13.30 2.45
N ILE A 175 16.60 -12.75 1.44
CA ILE A 175 16.33 -11.40 0.95
C ILE A 175 15.79 -11.53 -0.47
N VAL A 176 14.67 -10.88 -0.74
CA VAL A 176 14.08 -10.77 -2.08
C VAL A 176 14.05 -9.30 -2.43
N LEU A 177 14.75 -8.94 -3.49
CA LEU A 177 14.74 -7.57 -4.02
C LEU A 177 13.87 -7.56 -5.27
N VAL A 178 12.85 -6.71 -5.26
CA VAL A 178 11.97 -6.45 -6.39
C VAL A 178 12.28 -5.03 -6.88
N GLY A 179 12.50 -4.87 -8.18
CA GLY A 179 12.86 -3.55 -8.70
C GLY A 179 13.15 -3.57 -10.19
N ASP A 180 13.33 -2.39 -10.74
CA ASP A 180 13.59 -2.19 -12.14
C ASP A 180 14.71 -1.14 -12.34
N HIS A 181 15.89 -1.61 -12.68
CA HIS A 181 17.07 -0.75 -12.90
C HIS A 181 17.03 0.00 -14.24
N ARG A 182 16.01 -0.24 -15.07
CA ARG A 182 15.78 0.52 -16.31
C ARG A 182 14.89 1.75 -16.09
N GLN A 183 14.27 1.86 -14.92
CA GLN A 183 13.54 3.06 -14.50
C GLN A 183 14.51 4.11 -13.91
N LEU A 184 13.93 5.18 -13.35
CA LEU A 184 14.73 6.27 -12.76
C LEU A 184 15.67 5.74 -11.67
N PRO A 185 16.96 6.13 -11.69
CA PRO A 185 17.91 5.77 -10.64
C PRO A 185 17.53 6.39 -9.30
N HIS A 186 18.17 5.91 -8.24
CA HIS A 186 18.07 6.53 -6.92
C HIS A 186 18.62 7.96 -6.95
N LEU A 187 17.98 8.82 -6.16
CA LEU A 187 18.45 10.19 -5.94
C LEU A 187 19.48 10.15 -4.80
N LEU A 188 20.64 10.74 -5.05
CA LEU A 188 21.66 10.96 -4.04
C LEU A 188 21.61 12.41 -3.58
N ASP A 189 21.92 12.63 -2.29
CA ASP A 189 22.09 13.97 -1.76
C ASP A 189 23.31 14.64 -2.40
N ALA A 190 23.17 15.88 -2.85
CA ALA A 190 24.25 16.63 -3.49
C ALA A 190 25.51 16.76 -2.59
N ALA A 191 25.33 16.81 -1.26
CA ALA A 191 26.46 16.84 -0.32
C ALA A 191 27.24 15.52 -0.31
N ILE A 192 26.56 14.38 -0.37
CA ILE A 192 27.20 13.06 -0.50
C ILE A 192 27.89 12.96 -1.87
N GLU A 193 27.27 13.51 -2.89
CA GLU A 193 27.82 13.58 -4.23
C GLU A 193 29.19 14.29 -4.24
N ASP A 194 29.28 15.46 -3.65
CA ASP A 194 30.52 16.25 -3.55
C ASP A 194 31.60 15.54 -2.73
N ASP A 195 31.25 14.88 -1.64
CA ASP A 195 32.20 14.14 -0.79
C ASP A 195 32.79 12.92 -1.50
N VAL A 196 31.96 12.19 -2.28
CA VAL A 196 32.46 11.05 -3.08
C VAL A 196 33.36 11.51 -4.21
N VAL A 197 33.04 12.63 -4.87
CA VAL A 197 33.94 13.23 -5.90
C VAL A 197 35.29 13.60 -5.31
N ARG A 198 35.31 14.21 -4.13
CA ARG A 198 36.55 14.58 -3.45
C ARG A 198 37.38 13.37 -3.04
N ALA A 199 36.72 12.28 -2.62
CA ALA A 199 37.38 11.09 -2.11
C ALA A 199 37.91 10.15 -3.22
N TYR A 200 37.18 10.01 -4.32
CA TYR A 200 37.39 8.93 -5.30
C TYR A 200 37.57 9.41 -6.75
N GLY A 201 37.41 10.69 -7.05
CA GLY A 201 37.51 11.25 -8.40
C GLY A 201 36.28 11.06 -9.29
N GLU A 202 36.28 11.71 -10.48
CA GLU A 202 35.14 11.80 -11.40
C GLU A 202 34.76 10.46 -12.08
N GLU A 203 35.74 9.60 -12.38
CA GLU A 203 35.54 8.32 -13.09
C GLU A 203 34.85 7.29 -12.17
N ASP A 204 35.29 7.17 -10.94
CA ASP A 204 34.70 6.29 -9.93
C ASP A 204 33.30 6.78 -9.52
N ARG A 205 33.05 8.09 -9.56
CA ARG A 205 31.76 8.71 -9.39
C ARG A 205 30.76 8.14 -10.38
N ARG A 206 31.02 8.14 -11.68
CA ARG A 206 30.10 7.66 -12.70
C ARG A 206 29.71 6.20 -12.47
N GLN A 207 30.63 5.34 -12.06
CA GLN A 207 30.34 3.93 -11.78
C GLN A 207 29.48 3.74 -10.52
N VAL A 208 29.78 4.44 -9.45
CA VAL A 208 29.03 4.33 -8.18
C VAL A 208 27.63 4.90 -8.32
N TYR A 209 27.45 5.97 -9.09
CA TYR A 209 26.16 6.70 -9.20
C TYR A 209 25.26 6.16 -10.30
N GLN A 210 25.81 5.64 -11.38
CA GLN A 210 25.01 5.11 -12.49
C GLN A 210 24.42 3.72 -12.22
N GLN A 211 24.99 2.97 -11.27
CA GLN A 211 24.54 1.64 -10.94
C GLN A 211 23.99 1.57 -9.52
N SER A 212 22.67 1.34 -9.42
CA SER A 212 22.07 1.05 -8.13
C SER A 212 22.66 -0.23 -7.50
N LEU A 213 22.60 -0.35 -6.17
CA LEU A 213 22.97 -1.58 -5.48
C LEU A 213 22.19 -2.79 -6.04
N PHE A 214 20.92 -2.58 -6.39
CA PHE A 214 20.08 -3.58 -7.03
C PHE A 214 20.69 -4.09 -8.34
N GLU A 215 21.08 -3.20 -9.25
CA GLU A 215 21.68 -3.58 -10.53
C GLU A 215 23.00 -4.33 -10.35
N ARG A 216 23.85 -3.88 -9.41
CA ARG A 216 25.11 -4.58 -9.08
C ARG A 216 24.85 -6.00 -8.59
N LEU A 217 23.93 -6.16 -7.66
CA LEU A 217 23.55 -7.48 -7.14
C LEU A 217 22.91 -8.35 -8.24
N TRP A 218 22.05 -7.78 -9.07
CA TRP A 218 21.48 -8.47 -10.22
C TRP A 218 22.55 -9.03 -11.15
N ARG A 219 23.53 -8.22 -11.54
CA ARG A 219 24.64 -8.65 -12.41
C ARG A 219 25.49 -9.75 -11.76
N GLN A 220 25.81 -9.62 -10.49
CA GLN A 220 26.58 -10.63 -9.75
C GLN A 220 25.83 -11.96 -9.63
N LEU A 221 24.53 -11.91 -9.32
CA LEU A 221 23.69 -13.10 -9.19
C LEU A 221 23.49 -13.78 -10.55
N LYS A 222 23.34 -13.01 -11.62
CA LYS A 222 23.25 -13.53 -12.99
C LYS A 222 24.54 -14.21 -13.43
N ALA A 223 25.67 -13.63 -13.11
CA ALA A 223 26.98 -14.27 -13.38
C ALA A 223 27.17 -15.59 -12.60
N ARG A 224 26.71 -15.65 -11.34
CA ARG A 224 26.74 -16.88 -10.54
C ARG A 224 25.80 -17.95 -11.09
N GLU A 225 24.62 -17.56 -11.55
CA GLU A 225 23.65 -18.44 -12.18
C GLU A 225 24.26 -19.16 -13.40
N THR A 226 25.04 -18.40 -14.20
CA THR A 226 25.76 -18.98 -15.37
C THR A 226 26.82 -19.98 -14.93
N ALA A 227 27.45 -19.80 -13.76
CA ALA A 227 28.51 -20.64 -13.27
C ALA A 227 28.02 -21.93 -12.59
N ASP A 228 26.91 -21.88 -11.83
CA ASP A 228 26.41 -23.00 -11.02
C ASP A 228 25.03 -23.53 -11.44
N GLY A 229 24.37 -22.91 -12.44
CA GLY A 229 23.08 -23.32 -12.99
C GLY A 229 21.89 -23.07 -12.06
N PHE A 230 22.08 -22.40 -10.90
CA PHE A 230 21.02 -22.15 -9.95
C PHE A 230 20.38 -20.77 -10.18
N SER A 231 19.10 -20.75 -10.57
CA SER A 231 18.39 -19.49 -10.82
C SER A 231 18.16 -18.67 -9.55
N ARG A 232 18.65 -17.42 -9.59
CA ARG A 232 18.54 -16.43 -8.50
C ARG A 232 17.88 -15.14 -8.95
N VAL A 233 17.71 -15.00 -10.25
CA VAL A 233 17.15 -13.81 -10.88
C VAL A 233 15.98 -14.22 -11.76
N VAL A 234 14.83 -13.60 -11.50
CA VAL A 234 13.61 -13.82 -12.27
C VAL A 234 13.16 -12.48 -12.84
N MET A 235 12.89 -12.44 -14.14
CA MET A 235 12.27 -11.30 -14.79
C MET A 235 10.75 -11.44 -14.71
N LEU A 236 10.07 -10.38 -14.31
CA LEU A 236 8.63 -10.25 -14.45
C LEU A 236 8.35 -9.72 -15.85
N ASP A 237 8.00 -10.60 -16.76
CA ASP A 237 7.92 -10.35 -18.20
C ASP A 237 6.51 -9.99 -18.69
N THR A 238 5.54 -9.88 -17.79
CA THR A 238 4.15 -9.58 -18.13
C THR A 238 3.67 -8.36 -17.36
N GLN A 239 3.26 -7.32 -18.09
CA GLN A 239 2.69 -6.09 -17.53
C GLN A 239 1.16 -6.08 -17.66
N PHE A 240 0.46 -5.50 -16.64
CA PHE A 240 -0.99 -5.36 -16.58
C PHE A 240 -1.45 -3.89 -16.45
N ARG A 241 -0.52 -2.94 -16.51
CA ARG A 241 -0.76 -1.52 -16.25
C ARG A 241 -1.13 -0.75 -17.50
N MET A 242 -0.32 -0.88 -18.56
CA MET A 242 -0.42 -0.06 -19.75
C MET A 242 -1.24 -0.73 -20.85
N HIS A 243 -1.86 0.10 -21.71
CA HIS A 243 -2.39 -0.36 -22.98
C HIS A 243 -1.30 -1.13 -23.78
N PRO A 244 -1.62 -2.22 -24.49
CA PRO A 244 -0.64 -3.04 -25.23
C PRO A 244 0.29 -2.23 -26.14
N THR A 245 -0.23 -1.26 -26.87
CA THR A 245 0.59 -0.38 -27.74
C THR A 245 1.68 0.36 -26.98
N LEU A 246 1.37 0.85 -25.76
CA LEU A 246 2.36 1.52 -24.91
C LEU A 246 3.33 0.51 -24.30
N GLY A 247 2.82 -0.66 -23.90
CA GLY A 247 3.64 -1.76 -23.40
C GLY A 247 4.66 -2.22 -24.44
N ASP A 248 4.24 -2.40 -25.69
CA ASP A 248 5.13 -2.78 -26.80
C ASP A 248 6.19 -1.71 -27.09
N PHE A 249 5.81 -0.43 -27.03
CA PHE A 249 6.77 0.67 -27.20
C PHE A 249 7.83 0.64 -26.09
N VAL A 250 7.42 0.48 -24.84
CA VAL A 250 8.32 0.41 -23.69
C VAL A 250 9.21 -0.84 -23.78
N SER A 251 8.63 -2.01 -24.09
CA SER A 251 9.36 -3.27 -24.25
C SER A 251 10.49 -3.13 -25.24
N LYS A 252 10.17 -2.70 -26.47
CA LYS A 252 11.15 -2.58 -27.56
C LYS A 252 12.27 -1.60 -27.27
N ASN A 253 11.92 -0.43 -26.73
CA ASN A 253 12.90 0.67 -26.61
C ASN A 253 13.76 0.59 -25.33
N PHE A 254 13.26 -0.01 -24.25
CA PHE A 254 13.94 0.04 -22.95
C PHE A 254 14.40 -1.32 -22.43
N TYR A 255 13.85 -2.43 -22.94
CA TYR A 255 14.18 -3.77 -22.45
C TYR A 255 14.79 -4.65 -23.56
N GLU A 256 14.11 -4.86 -24.67
CA GLU A 256 14.61 -5.68 -25.77
C GLU A 256 15.89 -5.09 -26.38
N SER A 257 15.94 -3.77 -26.54
CA SER A 257 17.12 -3.05 -27.08
C SER A 257 18.40 -3.26 -26.27
N VAL A 258 18.30 -3.69 -25.01
CA VAL A 258 19.44 -3.95 -24.12
C VAL A 258 19.56 -5.44 -23.74
N GLY A 259 18.83 -6.32 -24.42
CA GLY A 259 18.93 -7.77 -24.25
C GLY A 259 18.24 -8.34 -22.99
N LEU A 260 17.30 -7.60 -22.38
CA LEU A 260 16.57 -8.07 -21.20
C LEU A 260 15.33 -8.94 -21.54
N GLY A 261 15.00 -9.07 -22.84
CA GLY A 261 13.84 -9.82 -23.28
C GLY A 261 12.59 -8.95 -23.47
N LYS A 262 11.55 -9.56 -24.02
CA LYS A 262 10.28 -8.91 -24.30
C LYS A 262 9.41 -8.85 -23.06
N ILE A 263 8.70 -7.73 -22.89
CA ILE A 263 7.62 -7.59 -21.90
C ILE A 263 6.29 -7.76 -22.63
N GLU A 264 5.53 -8.75 -22.22
CA GLU A 264 4.21 -9.03 -22.76
C GLU A 264 3.12 -8.22 -22.05
N SER A 265 2.03 -7.96 -22.74
CA SER A 265 0.84 -7.33 -22.13
C SER A 265 -0.14 -8.40 -21.70
N GLY A 266 -0.44 -8.47 -20.39
CA GLY A 266 -1.41 -9.40 -19.83
C GLY A 266 -2.87 -8.93 -19.95
N ARG A 267 -3.10 -7.69 -20.40
CA ARG A 267 -4.42 -7.13 -20.70
C ARG A 267 -4.58 -6.89 -22.18
N LYS A 268 -5.81 -6.97 -22.68
CA LYS A 268 -6.16 -6.68 -24.06
C LYS A 268 -6.43 -5.19 -24.26
N ALA A 269 -6.38 -4.71 -25.51
CA ALA A 269 -6.69 -3.31 -25.82
C ALA A 269 -8.13 -2.92 -25.40
N GLU A 270 -9.07 -3.86 -25.50
CA GLU A 270 -10.49 -3.68 -25.15
C GLU A 270 -10.71 -3.45 -23.64
N ASP A 271 -9.74 -3.82 -22.79
CA ASP A 271 -9.80 -3.63 -21.34
C ASP A 271 -9.51 -2.18 -20.93
N PHE A 272 -9.12 -1.33 -21.86
CA PHE A 272 -8.80 0.07 -21.63
C PHE A 272 -9.88 0.97 -22.22
N VAL A 273 -10.01 2.19 -21.68
CA VAL A 273 -10.89 3.18 -22.30
C VAL A 273 -10.46 3.42 -23.73
N PRO A 274 -11.39 3.24 -24.68
CA PRO A 274 -11.01 3.01 -26.07
C PRO A 274 -10.45 4.23 -26.82
N THR A 275 -10.58 5.44 -26.28
CA THR A 275 -10.20 6.64 -27.04
C THR A 275 -9.68 7.76 -26.17
N VAL A 276 -8.59 8.40 -26.61
CA VAL A 276 -8.23 9.74 -26.13
C VAL A 276 -9.18 10.72 -26.84
N PRO A 277 -10.02 11.46 -26.11
CA PRO A 277 -10.98 12.38 -26.69
C PRO A 277 -10.33 13.36 -27.69
N GLY A 278 -10.93 13.49 -28.88
CA GLY A 278 -10.42 14.37 -29.93
C GLY A 278 -9.32 13.78 -30.83
N PHE A 279 -8.80 12.56 -30.51
CA PHE A 279 -7.69 11.94 -31.27
C PHE A 279 -8.05 10.59 -31.88
N GLY A 280 -9.31 10.20 -31.87
CA GLY A 280 -9.76 8.90 -32.37
C GLY A 280 -9.38 7.72 -31.48
N ALA A 281 -9.35 6.51 -32.03
CA ALA A 281 -9.06 5.28 -31.26
C ALA A 281 -7.54 5.06 -31.08
N VAL A 282 -6.84 5.99 -30.42
CA VAL A 282 -5.40 5.91 -30.18
C VAL A 282 -5.10 5.80 -28.68
N ALA A 283 -4.10 5.00 -28.34
CA ALA A 283 -3.64 4.81 -26.95
C ALA A 283 -2.78 5.97 -26.44
N CYS A 284 -2.20 6.76 -27.34
CA CYS A 284 -1.42 7.96 -27.02
C CYS A 284 -1.47 8.95 -28.17
N ALA A 285 -1.29 10.23 -27.85
CA ALA A 285 -1.20 11.32 -28.80
C ALA A 285 -0.07 12.26 -28.42
N TRP A 286 0.64 12.76 -29.40
CA TRP A 286 1.63 13.82 -29.23
C TRP A 286 1.07 15.14 -29.73
N ILE A 287 0.99 16.14 -28.84
CA ILE A 287 0.51 17.47 -29.19
C ILE A 287 1.71 18.40 -29.30
N ASP A 288 2.05 18.80 -30.52
CA ASP A 288 3.10 19.80 -30.71
C ASP A 288 2.59 21.20 -30.35
N VAL A 289 3.35 21.90 -29.54
CA VAL A 289 3.14 23.33 -29.21
C VAL A 289 4.30 24.11 -29.78
N PRO A 290 4.15 24.65 -31.00
CA PRO A 290 5.25 25.30 -31.73
C PRO A 290 5.81 26.53 -31.04
N ALA A 291 7.11 26.78 -31.20
CA ALA A 291 7.85 27.87 -30.54
C ALA A 291 7.29 29.29 -30.84
N ARG A 292 6.57 29.45 -31.96
CA ARG A 292 5.90 30.72 -32.29
C ARG A 292 4.79 31.13 -31.31
N LEU A 293 4.23 30.15 -30.55
CA LEU A 293 3.19 30.43 -29.57
C LEU A 293 3.74 30.91 -28.22
N GLY A 294 5.03 30.84 -28.03
CA GLY A 294 5.74 31.29 -26.83
C GLY A 294 6.99 30.46 -26.62
N ARG A 295 8.04 31.09 -26.15
CA ARG A 295 9.31 30.44 -25.82
C ARG A 295 9.32 30.03 -24.34
N GLU A 296 10.24 29.13 -24.03
CA GLU A 296 10.57 28.78 -22.66
C GLU A 296 11.15 29.98 -21.90
N GLU A 297 10.71 30.15 -20.67
CA GLU A 297 11.15 31.21 -19.76
C GLU A 297 11.89 30.59 -18.56
N LYS A 298 12.94 31.26 -18.11
CA LYS A 298 13.66 30.87 -16.90
C LYS A 298 12.93 31.48 -15.69
N ALA A 299 12.54 30.63 -14.75
CA ALA A 299 11.91 31.01 -13.50
C ALA A 299 12.81 30.58 -12.33
N SER A 300 13.68 31.48 -11.86
CA SER A 300 14.72 31.21 -10.86
C SER A 300 15.65 30.05 -11.31
N SER A 301 15.71 28.95 -10.56
CA SER A 301 16.46 27.73 -10.89
C SER A 301 15.65 26.74 -11.75
N SER A 302 14.39 27.05 -12.07
CA SER A 302 13.47 26.22 -12.82
C SER A 302 13.13 26.82 -14.20
N ARG A 303 12.29 26.15 -14.97
CA ARG A 303 11.85 26.56 -16.30
C ARG A 303 10.35 26.41 -16.44
N GLN A 304 9.75 27.27 -17.24
CA GLN A 304 8.33 27.24 -17.57
C GLN A 304 8.07 27.64 -19.01
N ARG A 305 6.93 27.20 -19.53
CA ARG A 305 6.41 27.63 -20.83
C ARG A 305 4.90 27.83 -20.74
N ILE A 306 4.46 29.07 -20.70
CA ILE A 306 3.06 29.45 -20.42
C ILE A 306 2.09 28.85 -21.43
N CYS A 307 2.43 28.88 -22.72
CA CYS A 307 1.56 28.35 -23.78
C CYS A 307 1.35 26.82 -23.66
N GLU A 308 2.33 26.07 -23.19
CA GLU A 308 2.17 24.65 -22.88
C GLU A 308 1.26 24.44 -21.67
N ALA A 309 1.46 25.18 -20.59
CA ALA A 309 0.60 25.11 -19.41
C ALA A 309 -0.87 25.37 -19.76
N SER A 310 -1.12 26.42 -20.53
CA SER A 310 -2.47 26.75 -21.00
C SER A 310 -3.06 25.68 -21.95
N ARG A 311 -2.23 25.05 -22.78
CA ARG A 311 -2.67 23.95 -23.63
C ARG A 311 -3.00 22.72 -22.80
N ILE A 312 -2.15 22.34 -21.85
CA ILE A 312 -2.38 21.20 -20.95
C ILE A 312 -3.69 21.40 -20.18
N ALA A 313 -3.94 22.57 -19.61
CA ALA A 313 -5.17 22.83 -18.88
C ALA A 313 -6.43 22.66 -19.73
N LYS A 314 -6.39 23.07 -21.01
CA LYS A 314 -7.50 22.84 -21.95
C LYS A 314 -7.70 21.36 -22.27
N GLU A 315 -6.62 20.61 -22.47
CA GLU A 315 -6.71 19.17 -22.72
C GLU A 315 -7.25 18.42 -21.49
N VAL A 316 -6.79 18.74 -20.28
CA VAL A 316 -7.31 18.18 -19.03
C VAL A 316 -8.82 18.43 -18.90
N ARG A 317 -9.29 19.65 -19.20
CA ARG A 317 -10.71 19.96 -19.20
C ARG A 317 -11.51 19.10 -20.17
N THR A 318 -10.97 18.92 -21.38
CA THR A 318 -11.60 18.07 -22.41
C THR A 318 -11.65 16.62 -21.95
N LEU A 319 -10.54 16.10 -21.40
CA LEU A 319 -10.49 14.74 -20.86
C LEU A 319 -11.52 14.53 -19.76
N LEU A 320 -11.54 15.40 -18.76
CA LEU A 320 -12.45 15.28 -17.61
C LEU A 320 -13.94 15.36 -18.02
N SER A 321 -14.25 16.10 -19.11
CA SER A 321 -15.63 16.18 -19.61
C SER A 321 -16.12 14.94 -20.36
N GLN A 322 -15.22 14.03 -20.75
CA GLN A 322 -15.50 12.89 -21.62
C GLN A 322 -15.13 11.54 -20.99
N LEU A 323 -14.32 11.54 -19.93
CA LEU A 323 -13.95 10.34 -19.21
C LEU A 323 -15.03 9.96 -18.18
N PRO A 324 -15.16 8.67 -17.84
CA PRO A 324 -15.99 8.21 -16.73
C PRO A 324 -15.62 8.92 -15.42
N PRO A 325 -16.61 9.19 -14.53
CA PRO A 325 -16.38 9.95 -13.29
C PRO A 325 -15.39 9.32 -12.31
N ASP A 326 -15.17 8.02 -12.39
CA ASP A 326 -14.24 7.24 -11.57
C ASP A 326 -12.81 7.23 -12.10
N MET A 327 -12.56 7.85 -13.26
CA MET A 327 -11.22 7.95 -13.83
C MET A 327 -10.52 9.24 -13.38
N SER A 328 -9.25 9.09 -13.01
CA SER A 328 -8.37 10.20 -12.66
C SER A 328 -7.45 10.57 -13.83
N VAL A 329 -7.10 11.86 -13.91
CA VAL A 329 -6.13 12.38 -14.87
C VAL A 329 -4.89 12.86 -14.10
N GLY A 330 -3.71 12.33 -14.45
CA GLY A 330 -2.43 12.77 -13.93
C GLY A 330 -1.70 13.67 -14.91
N VAL A 331 -1.09 14.76 -14.42
CA VAL A 331 -0.23 15.65 -15.21
C VAL A 331 1.18 15.61 -14.66
N ILE A 332 2.16 15.29 -15.51
CA ILE A 332 3.56 15.14 -15.13
C ILE A 332 4.40 16.15 -15.91
N THR A 333 5.33 16.80 -15.24
CA THR A 333 6.31 17.71 -15.83
C THR A 333 7.65 17.61 -15.12
N PHE A 334 8.75 17.96 -15.81
CA PHE A 334 10.11 17.89 -15.26
C PHE A 334 10.48 19.09 -14.37
N TYR A 335 9.79 20.23 -14.50
CA TYR A 335 10.16 21.48 -13.86
C TYR A 335 9.10 21.94 -12.86
N ALA A 336 9.52 22.30 -11.65
CA ALA A 336 8.62 22.77 -10.61
C ALA A 336 7.83 24.03 -11.04
N ALA A 337 8.49 25.01 -11.66
CA ALA A 337 7.81 26.20 -12.17
C ALA A 337 6.75 25.87 -13.23
N GLN A 338 7.00 24.87 -14.08
CA GLN A 338 6.00 24.43 -15.06
C GLN A 338 4.81 23.76 -14.38
N ARG A 339 5.06 22.94 -13.32
CA ARG A 339 4.00 22.34 -12.52
C ARG A 339 3.08 23.41 -11.92
N ASP A 340 3.69 24.41 -11.29
CA ASP A 340 2.96 25.50 -10.63
C ASP A 340 2.13 26.30 -11.66
N ARG A 341 2.73 26.58 -12.82
CA ARG A 341 2.03 27.28 -13.90
C ARG A 341 0.87 26.47 -14.51
N ILE A 342 1.02 25.15 -14.62
CA ILE A 342 -0.07 24.27 -15.05
C ILE A 342 -1.20 24.30 -14.02
N PHE A 343 -0.87 24.24 -12.74
CA PHE A 343 -1.85 24.28 -11.66
C PHE A 343 -2.63 25.59 -11.66
N GLU A 344 -1.95 26.75 -11.81
CA GLU A 344 -2.61 28.05 -11.97
C GLU A 344 -3.58 28.05 -13.15
N ALA A 345 -3.15 27.53 -14.32
CA ALA A 345 -4.01 27.45 -15.50
C ALA A 345 -5.22 26.52 -15.30
N LEU A 346 -5.11 25.47 -14.50
CA LEU A 346 -6.22 24.59 -14.12
C LEU A 346 -7.20 25.33 -13.18
N CYS A 347 -6.69 26.12 -12.23
CA CYS A 347 -7.52 26.96 -11.36
C CYS A 347 -8.27 28.04 -12.15
N GLU A 348 -7.60 28.71 -13.09
CA GLU A 348 -8.23 29.71 -14.01
C GLU A 348 -9.41 29.12 -14.81
N LEU A 349 -9.37 27.82 -15.08
CA LEU A 349 -10.45 27.10 -15.78
C LEU A 349 -11.50 26.48 -14.82
N GLY A 350 -11.36 26.66 -13.49
CA GLY A 350 -12.26 26.09 -12.49
C GLY A 350 -12.17 24.55 -12.37
N ILE A 351 -11.03 23.96 -12.74
CA ILE A 351 -10.80 22.51 -12.72
C ILE A 351 -10.13 22.07 -11.41
N ALA A 352 -9.31 22.93 -10.85
CA ALA A 352 -8.60 22.70 -9.61
C ALA A 352 -8.86 23.84 -8.62
N GLU A 353 -8.75 23.51 -7.33
CA GLU A 353 -8.85 24.46 -6.21
C GLU A 353 -7.64 24.32 -5.30
N THR A 354 -7.20 25.44 -4.73
CA THR A 354 -6.17 25.40 -3.68
C THR A 354 -6.79 24.90 -2.38
N GLY A 355 -6.35 23.74 -1.89
CA GLY A 355 -6.76 23.23 -0.59
C GLY A 355 -6.13 24.03 0.57
N GLU A 356 -6.67 23.91 1.79
CA GLU A 356 -6.14 24.55 3.00
C GLU A 356 -4.68 24.16 3.32
N SER A 357 -4.19 23.04 2.79
CA SER A 357 -2.82 22.55 2.91
C SER A 357 -1.88 22.94 1.77
N GLY A 358 -2.34 23.75 0.82
CA GLY A 358 -1.53 24.28 -0.28
C GLY A 358 -1.37 23.37 -1.51
N TRP A 359 -1.74 22.11 -1.47
CA TRP A 359 -1.73 21.14 -2.61
C TRP A 359 -2.74 20.03 -2.35
#